data_e947d9c1e0a1c06f05eb79d3e8076c58
#
_entry.id   e947d9c1e0a1c06f05eb79d3e8076c58
#
_cell.length_a   1.000
_cell.length_b   1.000
_cell.length_c   1.000
_cell.angle_alpha   90.00
_cell.angle_beta   90.00
_cell.angle_gamma   90.00
#
_symmetry.space_group_name_H-M   'P 1'
#
loop_
_entity.id
_entity.type
_entity.pdbx_description
1 polymer ?
#
loop_
_entity_poly.entity_id
_entity_poly.type
_entity_poly.pdbx_seq_one_letter_code
_entity_poly.pdbx_strand_id
1 'polypeptide(L)'
;MIQVIKIGGGVLENEAQRDAFLRQFAAIEGPKVLVHGGGRLATTMAERLGVETQMIDGRRVTDKVTLDIVTMVYGGLVNKQVVAQLQTMGVNAIGMTGADGGWMKAVKRPIKNGIDYGYVGDVIEVNGAHLRALLDNGLTPVIAPITFSADGLLLNTNADTVASQTAIAMAEAMRREGDEARGNVQLTFCFEKVGVLSNPDDESSLIARITPESYTQLKADGIVSGGMIPKIDNAFAAIEHGVQSVRITHANNLQGGTIIEER
;
A
#
# COMPACT_ATOMS: atom_id res chain seq x y z
N MET A 1 3.05 -10.77 15.16
CA MET A 1 3.42 -10.29 13.79
C MET A 1 2.47 -9.17 13.40
N ILE A 2 2.99 -8.00 13.00
CA ILE A 2 2.19 -6.89 12.49
C ILE A 2 1.91 -7.12 11.01
N GLN A 3 0.66 -6.96 10.59
CA GLN A 3 0.25 -7.10 9.19
C GLN A 3 0.01 -5.73 8.57
N VAL A 4 0.80 -5.36 7.56
CA VAL A 4 0.53 -4.17 6.74
C VAL A 4 -0.05 -4.64 5.41
N ILE A 5 -1.30 -4.29 5.14
CA ILE A 5 -2.03 -4.80 3.97
C ILE A 5 -2.40 -3.63 3.08
N LYS A 6 -2.03 -3.72 1.81
CA LYS A 6 -2.39 -2.74 0.80
C LYS A 6 -3.46 -3.30 -0.13
N ILE A 7 -4.55 -2.57 -0.29
CA ILE A 7 -5.66 -2.89 -1.21
C ILE A 7 -5.74 -1.89 -2.36
N GLY A 8 -5.91 -2.39 -3.57
CA GLY A 8 -6.12 -1.55 -4.77
C GLY A 8 -7.49 -0.86 -4.79
N GLY A 9 -7.57 0.29 -5.45
CA GLY A 9 -8.82 1.05 -5.56
C GLY A 9 -9.95 0.27 -6.26
N GLY A 10 -9.63 -0.56 -7.26
CA GLY A 10 -10.64 -1.31 -8.01
C GLY A 10 -11.50 -2.25 -7.15
N VAL A 11 -10.91 -2.89 -6.14
CA VAL A 11 -11.66 -3.75 -5.19
C VAL A 11 -12.59 -2.91 -4.32
N LEU A 12 -12.16 -1.70 -3.92
CA LEU A 12 -12.95 -0.83 -3.05
C LEU A 12 -14.14 -0.18 -3.74
N GLU A 13 -14.15 -0.10 -5.06
CA GLU A 13 -15.24 0.46 -5.86
C GLU A 13 -16.41 -0.51 -6.00
N ASN A 14 -16.14 -1.81 -6.03
CA ASN A 14 -17.16 -2.84 -6.04
C ASN A 14 -17.59 -3.17 -4.61
N GLU A 15 -18.83 -2.90 -4.27
CA GLU A 15 -19.35 -3.07 -2.91
C GLU A 15 -19.21 -4.50 -2.39
N ALA A 16 -19.52 -5.51 -3.20
CA ALA A 16 -19.44 -6.92 -2.81
C ALA A 16 -17.98 -7.36 -2.59
N GLN A 17 -17.05 -6.92 -3.46
CA GLN A 17 -15.62 -7.21 -3.32
C GLN A 17 -15.02 -6.51 -2.11
N ARG A 18 -15.41 -5.26 -1.89
CA ARG A 18 -15.00 -4.47 -0.71
C ARG A 18 -15.46 -5.14 0.58
N ASP A 19 -16.72 -5.54 0.67
CA ASP A 19 -17.28 -6.19 1.84
C ASP A 19 -16.59 -7.55 2.11
N ALA A 20 -16.39 -8.38 1.09
CA ALA A 20 -15.68 -9.65 1.19
C ALA A 20 -14.23 -9.46 1.68
N PHE A 21 -13.51 -8.47 1.14
CA PHE A 21 -12.16 -8.13 1.58
C PHE A 21 -12.13 -7.66 3.04
N LEU A 22 -13.02 -6.72 3.42
CA LEU A 22 -13.03 -6.15 4.75
C LEU A 22 -13.38 -7.19 5.82
N ARG A 23 -14.25 -8.18 5.52
CA ARG A 23 -14.50 -9.32 6.41
C ARG A 23 -13.24 -10.16 6.62
N GLN A 24 -12.47 -10.45 5.57
CA GLN A 24 -11.21 -11.18 5.72
C GLN A 24 -10.18 -10.35 6.52
N PHE A 25 -10.08 -9.04 6.23
CA PHE A 25 -9.21 -8.15 6.98
C PHE A 25 -9.62 -8.07 8.46
N ALA A 26 -10.91 -7.98 8.76
CA ALA A 26 -11.43 -7.96 10.13
C ALA A 26 -11.08 -9.24 10.90
N ALA A 27 -11.13 -10.40 10.24
CA ALA A 27 -10.82 -11.71 10.82
C ALA A 27 -9.33 -11.95 11.10
N ILE A 28 -8.43 -11.11 10.61
CA ILE A 28 -7.00 -11.21 10.93
C ILE A 28 -6.82 -10.90 12.42
N GLU A 29 -6.20 -11.82 13.15
CA GLU A 29 -5.85 -11.64 14.54
C GLU A 29 -4.56 -10.81 14.71
N GLY A 30 -4.49 -10.06 15.81
CA GLY A 30 -3.34 -9.23 16.15
C GLY A 30 -3.30 -7.86 15.44
N PRO A 31 -2.17 -7.15 15.62
CA PRO A 31 -2.03 -5.79 15.12
C PRO A 31 -1.94 -5.76 13.58
N LYS A 32 -2.73 -4.86 12.99
CA LYS A 32 -2.83 -4.73 11.54
C LYS A 32 -3.04 -3.29 11.09
N VAL A 33 -2.54 -2.98 9.90
CA VAL A 33 -2.66 -1.67 9.25
C VAL A 33 -3.21 -1.89 7.84
N LEU A 34 -4.17 -1.10 7.44
CA LEU A 34 -4.71 -1.11 6.08
C LEU A 34 -4.25 0.14 5.33
N VAL A 35 -3.65 -0.05 4.17
CA VAL A 35 -3.34 1.04 3.22
C VAL A 35 -4.23 0.85 2.00
N HIS A 36 -4.97 1.87 1.62
CA HIS A 36 -5.89 1.77 0.48
C HIS A 36 -5.48 2.68 -0.68
N GLY A 37 -5.92 2.32 -1.87
CA GLY A 37 -5.90 3.19 -3.04
C GLY A 37 -7.24 3.92 -3.23
N GLY A 38 -7.50 4.38 -4.45
CA GLY A 38 -8.74 5.08 -4.80
C GLY A 38 -8.65 5.76 -6.17
N GLY A 39 -7.61 5.40 -6.95
CA GLY A 39 -7.28 6.10 -8.19
C GLY A 39 -8.40 6.13 -9.22
N ARG A 40 -9.10 5.01 -9.44
CA ARG A 40 -10.23 4.96 -10.39
C ARG A 40 -11.37 5.87 -9.93
N LEU A 41 -11.76 5.80 -8.64
CA LEU A 41 -12.81 6.64 -8.10
C LEU A 41 -12.45 8.12 -8.19
N ALA A 42 -11.18 8.48 -7.97
CA ALA A 42 -10.71 9.85 -8.17
C ALA A 42 -10.80 10.29 -9.64
N THR A 43 -10.50 9.39 -10.60
CA THR A 43 -10.70 9.68 -12.03
C THR A 43 -12.18 9.91 -12.33
N THR A 44 -13.07 9.01 -11.90
CA THR A 44 -14.52 9.16 -12.10
C THR A 44 -15.07 10.47 -11.47
N MET A 45 -14.55 10.84 -10.30
CA MET A 45 -14.95 12.08 -9.65
C MET A 45 -14.42 13.31 -10.39
N ALA A 46 -13.18 13.29 -10.87
CA ALA A 46 -12.62 14.36 -11.70
C ALA A 46 -13.44 14.55 -12.99
N GLU A 47 -13.78 13.48 -13.69
CA GLU A 47 -14.64 13.52 -14.88
C GLU A 47 -16.01 14.16 -14.60
N ARG A 48 -16.65 13.78 -13.47
CA ARG A 48 -17.93 14.40 -13.05
C ARG A 48 -17.82 15.89 -12.75
N LEU A 49 -16.64 16.34 -12.34
CA LEU A 49 -16.33 17.75 -12.08
C LEU A 49 -15.79 18.49 -13.31
N GLY A 50 -15.72 17.82 -14.47
CA GLY A 50 -15.19 18.39 -15.70
C GLY A 50 -13.68 18.62 -15.71
N VAL A 51 -12.93 17.86 -14.87
CA VAL A 51 -11.48 17.94 -14.74
C VAL A 51 -10.84 16.77 -15.48
N GLU A 52 -10.01 17.07 -16.48
CA GLU A 52 -9.23 16.05 -17.19
C GLU A 52 -8.11 15.52 -16.30
N THR A 53 -7.92 14.19 -16.33
CA THR A 53 -6.84 13.55 -15.58
C THR A 53 -5.78 13.03 -16.55
N GLN A 54 -4.52 13.36 -16.26
CA GLN A 54 -3.38 12.89 -17.04
C GLN A 54 -2.64 11.81 -16.26
N MET A 55 -2.30 10.70 -16.96
CA MET A 55 -1.50 9.60 -16.42
C MET A 55 -0.23 9.47 -17.25
N ILE A 56 0.93 9.39 -16.60
CA ILE A 56 2.23 9.11 -17.21
C ILE A 56 2.86 7.94 -16.48
N ASP A 57 3.21 6.87 -17.20
CA ASP A 57 3.80 5.64 -16.65
C ASP A 57 2.99 5.08 -15.46
N GLY A 58 1.66 5.09 -15.56
CA GLY A 58 0.75 4.62 -14.53
C GLY A 58 0.65 5.52 -13.29
N ARG A 59 1.23 6.71 -13.33
CA ARG A 59 1.19 7.72 -12.26
C ARG A 59 0.36 8.92 -12.68
N ARG A 60 -0.45 9.42 -11.76
CA ARG A 60 -1.29 10.59 -11.99
C ARG A 60 -0.46 11.87 -11.92
N VAL A 61 -0.47 12.65 -12.98
CA VAL A 61 -0.04 14.05 -12.91
C VAL A 61 -1.05 14.78 -12.02
N THR A 62 -0.57 15.45 -11.01
CA THR A 62 -1.41 16.01 -9.95
C THR A 62 -1.18 17.52 -9.87
N ASP A 63 -1.97 18.28 -10.61
CA ASP A 63 -2.06 19.74 -10.44
C ASP A 63 -2.84 20.09 -9.16
N LYS A 64 -3.04 21.37 -8.88
CA LYS A 64 -3.73 21.80 -7.66
C LYS A 64 -5.18 21.33 -7.58
N VAL A 65 -5.91 21.35 -8.68
CA VAL A 65 -7.31 20.92 -8.74
C VAL A 65 -7.39 19.39 -8.54
N THR A 66 -6.54 18.66 -9.23
CA THR A 66 -6.42 17.21 -9.06
C THR A 66 -6.02 16.84 -7.63
N LEU A 67 -5.12 17.59 -6.99
CA LEU A 67 -4.75 17.37 -5.59
C LEU A 67 -5.98 17.51 -4.66
N ASP A 68 -6.77 18.53 -4.86
CA ASP A 68 -7.98 18.74 -4.04
C ASP A 68 -8.97 17.58 -4.23
N ILE A 69 -9.17 17.11 -5.47
CA ILE A 69 -10.02 15.96 -5.78
C ILE A 69 -9.48 14.68 -5.11
N VAL A 70 -8.21 14.35 -5.27
CA VAL A 70 -7.66 13.12 -4.66
C VAL A 70 -7.67 13.21 -3.13
N THR A 71 -7.48 14.38 -2.55
CA THR A 71 -7.58 14.58 -1.09
C THR A 71 -9.01 14.32 -0.61
N MET A 72 -10.02 14.89 -1.26
CA MET A 72 -11.43 14.64 -0.94
C MET A 72 -11.80 13.17 -1.10
N VAL A 73 -11.37 12.54 -2.21
CA VAL A 73 -11.71 11.15 -2.50
C VAL A 73 -10.97 10.18 -1.60
N TYR A 74 -9.65 10.30 -1.49
CA TYR A 74 -8.87 9.33 -0.70
C TYR A 74 -9.03 9.57 0.79
N GLY A 75 -8.75 10.78 1.29
CA GLY A 75 -8.78 11.10 2.72
C GLY A 75 -10.19 11.20 3.30
N GLY A 76 -11.14 11.63 2.48
CA GLY A 76 -12.55 11.76 2.87
C GLY A 76 -13.38 10.54 2.53
N LEU A 77 -13.80 10.42 1.26
CA LEU A 77 -14.84 9.46 0.86
C LEU A 77 -14.40 7.99 1.09
N VAL A 78 -13.34 7.53 0.43
CA VAL A 78 -12.91 6.13 0.49
C VAL A 78 -12.48 5.74 1.90
N ASN A 79 -11.64 6.58 2.51
CA ASN A 79 -11.12 6.30 3.85
C ASN A 79 -12.24 6.16 4.88
N LYS A 80 -13.19 7.10 4.91
CA LYS A 80 -14.28 7.08 5.91
C LYS A 80 -15.32 6.00 5.64
N GLN A 81 -15.57 5.62 4.40
CA GLN A 81 -16.40 4.45 4.09
C GLN A 81 -15.78 3.16 4.60
N VAL A 82 -14.47 2.95 4.37
CA VAL A 82 -13.74 1.77 4.86
C VAL A 82 -13.74 1.73 6.39
N VAL A 83 -13.42 2.85 7.05
CA VAL A 83 -13.45 2.94 8.52
C VAL A 83 -14.83 2.61 9.07
N ALA A 84 -15.88 3.21 8.53
CA ALA A 84 -17.25 2.97 9.00
C ALA A 84 -17.65 1.49 8.89
N GLN A 85 -17.29 0.83 7.76
CA GLN A 85 -17.56 -0.60 7.58
C GLN A 85 -16.75 -1.47 8.55
N LEU A 86 -15.46 -1.18 8.76
CA LEU A 86 -14.63 -1.91 9.72
C LEU A 86 -15.14 -1.78 11.15
N GLN A 87 -15.65 -0.61 11.55
CA GLN A 87 -16.28 -0.42 12.85
C GLN A 87 -17.50 -1.35 13.05
N THR A 88 -18.33 -1.55 12.01
CA THR A 88 -19.47 -2.49 12.10
C THR A 88 -19.03 -3.96 12.20
N MET A 89 -17.78 -4.26 11.84
CA MET A 89 -17.17 -5.60 11.96
C MET A 89 -16.38 -5.77 13.26
N GLY A 90 -16.46 -4.83 14.19
CA GLY A 90 -15.77 -4.88 15.50
C GLY A 90 -14.29 -4.49 15.44
N VAL A 91 -13.80 -3.95 14.32
CA VAL A 91 -12.43 -3.44 14.22
C VAL A 91 -12.41 -1.98 14.66
N ASN A 92 -11.62 -1.64 15.69
CA ASN A 92 -11.44 -0.27 16.16
C ASN A 92 -10.57 0.55 15.19
N ALA A 93 -11.13 0.83 14.01
CA ALA A 93 -10.42 1.46 12.90
C ALA A 93 -10.33 2.98 13.05
N ILE A 94 -9.16 3.55 12.74
CA ILE A 94 -8.93 4.99 12.65
C ILE A 94 -8.44 5.35 11.24
N GLY A 95 -9.14 6.24 10.56
CA GLY A 95 -8.76 6.70 9.23
C GLY A 95 -7.83 7.89 9.29
N MET A 96 -6.72 7.81 8.53
CA MET A 96 -5.68 8.84 8.55
C MET A 96 -4.96 8.96 7.20
N THR A 97 -4.25 10.06 7.07
CA THR A 97 -3.28 10.38 6.01
C THR A 97 -1.88 10.51 6.63
N GLY A 98 -0.85 10.73 5.85
CA GLY A 98 0.49 11.00 6.36
C GLY A 98 0.60 12.30 7.17
N ALA A 99 -0.33 13.25 6.96
CA ALA A 99 -0.36 14.52 7.67
C ALA A 99 -0.90 14.40 9.11
N ASP A 100 -1.79 13.42 9.37
CA ASP A 100 -2.39 13.22 10.68
C ASP A 100 -1.33 12.76 11.68
N GLY A 101 -1.06 13.57 12.70
CA GLY A 101 0.05 13.35 13.62
C GLY A 101 1.45 13.50 13.03
N GLY A 102 1.57 13.95 11.77
CA GLY A 102 2.84 14.22 11.11
C GLY A 102 3.74 12.99 10.89
N TRP A 103 3.15 11.81 10.78
CA TRP A 103 3.91 10.55 10.81
C TRP A 103 4.58 10.18 9.48
N MET A 104 4.12 10.70 8.31
CA MET A 104 4.73 10.40 7.00
C MET A 104 4.95 11.68 6.20
N LYS A 105 6.20 12.16 6.17
CA LYS A 105 6.61 13.32 5.41
C LYS A 105 7.11 12.95 4.03
N ALA A 106 6.91 13.85 3.07
CA ALA A 106 7.37 13.70 1.70
C ALA A 106 7.91 15.03 1.16
N VAL A 107 8.66 14.96 0.08
CA VAL A 107 9.01 16.13 -0.74
C VAL A 107 8.26 16.05 -2.05
N LYS A 108 7.96 17.22 -2.64
CA LYS A 108 7.44 17.27 -3.99
C LYS A 108 8.42 16.58 -4.93
N ARG A 109 7.93 15.64 -5.75
CA ARG A 109 8.76 14.93 -6.71
C ARG A 109 9.47 15.91 -7.64
N PRO A 110 10.81 15.82 -7.79
CA PRO A 110 11.54 16.68 -8.71
C PRO A 110 11.18 16.36 -10.17
N ILE A 111 11.30 17.38 -11.03
CA ILE A 111 11.17 17.19 -12.46
C ILE A 111 12.29 16.24 -12.92
N LYS A 112 11.91 15.18 -13.63
CA LYS A 112 12.86 14.19 -14.17
C LYS A 112 12.52 13.90 -15.63
N ASN A 113 13.52 13.92 -16.50
CA ASN A 113 13.36 13.70 -17.94
C ASN A 113 12.32 14.63 -18.59
N GLY A 114 12.21 15.88 -18.13
CA GLY A 114 11.24 16.85 -18.62
C GLY A 114 9.80 16.65 -18.14
N ILE A 115 9.54 15.66 -17.27
CA ILE A 115 8.20 15.37 -16.74
C ILE A 115 8.06 16.01 -15.36
N ASP A 116 7.09 16.93 -15.21
CA ASP A 116 6.61 17.45 -13.92
C ASP A 116 5.31 16.71 -13.54
N TYR A 117 5.37 15.94 -12.47
CA TYR A 117 4.18 15.26 -11.94
C TYR A 117 3.32 16.15 -11.03
N GLY A 118 3.68 17.43 -10.83
CA GLY A 118 2.95 18.35 -9.99
C GLY A 118 3.07 18.03 -8.49
N TYR A 119 1.95 17.99 -7.79
CA TYR A 119 1.88 17.73 -6.34
C TYR A 119 1.96 16.23 -6.01
N VAL A 120 2.93 15.53 -6.59
CA VAL A 120 3.25 14.13 -6.26
C VAL A 120 4.34 14.10 -5.21
N GLY A 121 4.18 13.25 -4.18
CA GLY A 121 5.11 13.11 -3.06
C GLY A 121 6.06 11.93 -3.20
N ASP A 122 7.33 12.17 -2.89
CA ASP A 122 8.33 11.14 -2.62
C ASP A 122 8.59 11.13 -1.11
N VAL A 123 8.32 10.00 -0.45
CA VAL A 123 8.43 9.85 1.01
C VAL A 123 9.89 9.97 1.43
N ILE A 124 10.15 10.78 2.47
CA ILE A 124 11.50 11.02 3.01
C ILE A 124 11.63 10.65 4.49
N GLU A 125 10.54 10.63 5.23
CA GLU A 125 10.54 10.35 6.66
C GLU A 125 9.25 9.66 7.07
N VAL A 126 9.35 8.60 7.86
CA VAL A 126 8.20 7.89 8.43
C VAL A 126 8.44 7.63 9.92
N ASN A 127 7.53 8.10 10.74
CA ASN A 127 7.56 7.86 12.19
C ASN A 127 6.78 6.58 12.53
N GLY A 128 7.45 5.43 12.49
CA GLY A 128 6.85 4.13 12.84
C GLY A 128 6.39 4.04 14.29
N ALA A 129 7.00 4.78 15.22
CA ALA A 129 6.60 4.80 16.62
C ALA A 129 5.20 5.39 16.81
N HIS A 130 4.78 6.38 16.01
CA HIS A 130 3.40 6.87 16.02
C HIS A 130 2.38 5.79 15.67
N LEU A 131 2.63 5.02 14.59
CA LEU A 131 1.76 3.92 14.22
C LEU A 131 1.75 2.81 15.26
N ARG A 132 2.92 2.50 15.83
CA ARG A 132 3.04 1.53 16.91
C ARG A 132 2.18 1.93 18.12
N ALA A 133 2.24 3.20 18.53
CA ALA A 133 1.44 3.69 19.63
C ALA A 133 -0.08 3.54 19.38
N LEU A 134 -0.55 3.73 18.14
CA LEU A 134 -1.94 3.48 17.79
C LEU A 134 -2.31 2.00 17.92
N LEU A 135 -1.47 1.10 17.41
CA LEU A 135 -1.68 -0.36 17.52
C LEU A 135 -1.67 -0.83 18.97
N ASP A 136 -0.76 -0.34 19.81
CA ASP A 136 -0.64 -0.69 21.22
C ASP A 136 -1.86 -0.20 22.04
N ASN A 137 -2.54 0.85 21.57
CA ASN A 137 -3.81 1.31 22.12
C ASN A 137 -5.05 0.65 21.47
N GLY A 138 -4.87 -0.44 20.74
CA GLY A 138 -5.95 -1.22 20.13
C GLY A 138 -6.63 -0.55 18.93
N LEU A 139 -6.00 0.47 18.34
CA LEU A 139 -6.49 1.12 17.14
C LEU A 139 -5.91 0.43 15.89
N THR A 140 -6.71 0.33 14.84
CA THR A 140 -6.30 -0.17 13.52
C THR A 140 -6.21 0.98 12.54
N PRO A 141 -5.00 1.44 12.15
CA PRO A 141 -4.85 2.51 11.16
C PRO A 141 -5.36 2.10 9.78
N VAL A 142 -6.17 2.96 9.16
CA VAL A 142 -6.61 2.88 7.76
C VAL A 142 -6.04 4.10 7.04
N ILE A 143 -5.05 3.88 6.18
CA ILE A 143 -4.19 4.92 5.64
C ILE A 143 -4.58 5.25 4.20
N ALA A 144 -4.90 6.52 3.95
CA ALA A 144 -5.06 7.08 2.61
C ALA A 144 -3.70 7.57 2.06
N PRO A 145 -3.43 7.45 0.75
CA PRO A 145 -2.13 7.76 0.16
C PRO A 145 -1.94 9.27 -0.10
N ILE A 146 -2.13 10.06 0.94
CA ILE A 146 -1.86 11.50 0.99
C ILE A 146 -0.75 11.71 2.03
N THR A 147 0.32 12.37 1.64
CA THR A 147 1.44 12.76 2.50
C THR A 147 1.52 14.28 2.59
N PHE A 148 2.49 14.81 3.29
CA PHE A 148 2.68 16.25 3.41
C PHE A 148 4.17 16.61 3.39
N SER A 149 4.47 17.83 2.94
CA SER A 149 5.81 18.40 2.95
C SER A 149 6.07 19.29 4.18
N ALA A 150 7.32 19.62 4.41
CA ALA A 150 7.73 20.45 5.55
C ALA A 150 7.11 21.86 5.54
N ASP A 151 6.73 22.35 4.38
CA ASP A 151 6.03 23.65 4.18
C ASP A 151 4.50 23.53 4.24
N GLY A 152 3.98 22.35 4.65
CA GLY A 152 2.54 22.14 4.89
C GLY A 152 1.72 21.85 3.63
N LEU A 153 2.35 21.57 2.49
CA LEU A 153 1.62 21.15 1.29
C LEU A 153 1.23 19.68 1.37
N LEU A 154 0.00 19.36 1.01
CA LEU A 154 -0.41 17.97 0.79
C LEU A 154 0.16 17.46 -0.53
N LEU A 155 0.50 16.18 -0.57
CA LEU A 155 1.09 15.52 -1.73
C LEU A 155 0.39 14.18 -1.98
N ASN A 156 0.03 13.95 -3.26
CA ASN A 156 -0.47 12.66 -3.71
C ASN A 156 0.67 11.66 -3.80
N THR A 157 0.59 10.57 -3.06
CA THR A 157 1.64 9.55 -3.01
C THR A 157 1.11 8.20 -3.50
N ASN A 158 1.96 7.41 -4.12
CA ASN A 158 1.58 6.06 -4.56
C ASN A 158 1.28 5.18 -3.34
N ALA A 159 0.12 4.50 -3.35
CA ALA A 159 -0.33 3.68 -2.23
C ALA A 159 0.59 2.47 -1.95
N ASP A 160 1.24 1.90 -2.98
CA ASP A 160 2.22 0.82 -2.79
C ASP A 160 3.47 1.35 -2.07
N THR A 161 3.91 2.58 -2.42
CA THR A 161 4.99 3.27 -1.71
C THR A 161 4.62 3.54 -0.26
N VAL A 162 3.41 4.06 0.00
CA VAL A 162 2.92 4.29 1.37
C VAL A 162 2.94 2.99 2.17
N ALA A 163 2.46 1.88 1.61
CA ALA A 163 2.42 0.59 2.29
C ALA A 163 3.82 0.04 2.58
N SER A 164 4.75 0.10 1.61
CA SER A 164 6.14 -0.33 1.78
C SER A 164 6.84 0.48 2.86
N GLN A 165 6.73 1.81 2.80
CA GLN A 165 7.35 2.70 3.78
C GLN A 165 6.75 2.54 5.19
N THR A 166 5.44 2.26 5.28
CA THR A 166 4.78 1.90 6.53
C THR A 166 5.36 0.62 7.12
N ALA A 167 5.48 -0.45 6.32
CA ALA A 167 6.00 -1.73 6.79
C ALA A 167 7.47 -1.62 7.24
N ILE A 168 8.31 -0.91 6.49
CA ILE A 168 9.72 -0.66 6.81
C ILE A 168 9.83 0.10 8.14
N ALA A 169 9.10 1.22 8.29
CA ALA A 169 9.16 2.02 9.51
C ALA A 169 8.65 1.27 10.75
N MET A 170 7.65 0.40 10.59
CA MET A 170 7.18 -0.48 11.65
C MET A 170 8.24 -1.52 12.03
N ALA A 171 8.91 -2.14 11.06
CA ALA A 171 9.99 -3.09 11.31
C ALA A 171 11.20 -2.42 12.02
N GLU A 172 11.54 -1.19 11.64
CA GLU A 172 12.58 -0.40 12.29
C GLU A 172 12.21 -0.01 13.72
N ALA A 173 10.96 0.41 13.96
CA ALA A 173 10.48 0.76 15.30
C ALA A 173 10.57 -0.43 16.25
N MET A 174 10.17 -1.62 15.81
CA MET A 174 10.27 -2.86 16.61
C MET A 174 11.71 -3.23 16.95
N ARG A 175 12.64 -3.11 16.00
CA ARG A 175 14.07 -3.39 16.24
C ARG A 175 14.70 -2.48 17.30
N ARG A 176 14.31 -1.20 17.33
CA ARG A 176 14.81 -0.23 18.32
C ARG A 176 14.36 -0.55 19.74
N GLU A 177 13.26 -1.25 19.92
CA GLU A 177 12.72 -1.67 21.22
C GLU A 177 13.38 -2.95 21.77
N GLY A 178 14.40 -3.49 21.09
CA GLY A 178 15.15 -4.66 21.55
C GLY A 178 14.51 -6.00 21.20
N ASP A 179 13.51 -5.98 20.33
CA ASP A 179 12.98 -7.20 19.73
C ASP A 179 13.97 -7.71 18.68
N GLU A 180 14.91 -8.58 19.09
CA GLU A 180 16.03 -9.06 18.27
C GLU A 180 15.60 -9.95 17.07
N ALA A 181 14.37 -10.39 17.05
CA ALA A 181 13.79 -11.00 15.86
C ALA A 181 13.61 -9.90 14.79
N ARG A 182 14.12 -10.10 13.58
CA ARG A 182 13.79 -9.31 12.37
C ARG A 182 12.35 -8.87 12.48
N GLY A 183 12.13 -7.57 12.46
CA GLY A 183 10.87 -6.94 12.83
C GLY A 183 9.69 -7.76 12.33
N ASN A 184 8.91 -8.25 13.24
CA ASN A 184 7.82 -9.22 13.01
C ASN A 184 6.67 -8.56 12.19
N VAL A 185 7.02 -8.07 11.01
CA VAL A 185 6.14 -7.33 10.08
C VAL A 185 6.05 -8.08 8.76
N GLN A 186 4.83 -8.35 8.32
CA GLN A 186 4.52 -8.83 6.99
C GLN A 186 3.83 -7.73 6.18
N LEU A 187 4.30 -7.48 4.96
CA LEU A 187 3.65 -6.61 3.99
C LEU A 187 2.86 -7.47 3.00
N THR A 188 1.59 -7.14 2.78
CA THR A 188 0.73 -7.84 1.82
C THR A 188 0.22 -6.86 0.77
N PHE A 189 0.49 -7.14 -0.50
CA PHE A 189 -0.09 -6.45 -1.64
C PHE A 189 -1.23 -7.29 -2.22
N CYS A 190 -2.43 -6.71 -2.23
CA CYS A 190 -3.60 -7.31 -2.87
C CYS A 190 -3.75 -6.79 -4.30
N PHE A 191 -3.73 -7.71 -5.25
CA PHE A 191 -3.87 -7.47 -6.68
C PHE A 191 -5.09 -8.22 -7.26
N GLU A 192 -5.22 -8.18 -8.59
CA GLU A 192 -6.29 -8.86 -9.34
C GLU A 192 -5.95 -10.33 -9.65
N LYS A 193 -4.70 -10.76 -9.46
CA LYS A 193 -4.24 -12.15 -9.67
C LYS A 193 -3.99 -12.84 -8.33
N VAL A 194 -4.07 -14.15 -8.33
CA VAL A 194 -3.89 -14.97 -7.12
C VAL A 194 -2.48 -14.91 -6.53
N GLY A 195 -1.51 -14.40 -7.28
CA GLY A 195 -0.10 -14.24 -6.89
C GLY A 195 0.77 -14.10 -8.13
N VAL A 196 2.04 -14.46 -8.03
CA VAL A 196 2.97 -14.57 -9.15
C VAL A 196 2.74 -15.92 -9.82
N LEU A 197 2.44 -15.93 -11.10
CA LEU A 197 2.16 -17.12 -11.89
C LEU A 197 3.31 -17.41 -12.84
N SER A 198 3.68 -18.68 -13.01
CA SER A 198 4.64 -19.09 -14.05
C SER A 198 4.03 -19.04 -15.45
N ASN A 199 2.71 -19.17 -15.56
CA ASN A 199 1.91 -18.92 -16.76
C ASN A 199 0.79 -17.93 -16.40
N PRO A 200 0.78 -16.69 -16.93
CA PRO A 200 -0.21 -15.67 -16.61
C PRO A 200 -1.68 -16.05 -16.87
N ASP A 201 -1.92 -17.03 -17.72
CA ASP A 201 -3.25 -17.49 -18.13
C ASP A 201 -3.72 -18.73 -17.34
N ASP A 202 -2.88 -19.25 -16.44
CA ASP A 202 -3.18 -20.43 -15.62
C ASP A 202 -2.97 -20.16 -14.14
N GLU A 203 -4.06 -19.99 -13.38
CA GLU A 203 -4.00 -19.74 -11.93
C GLU A 203 -3.43 -20.93 -11.13
N SER A 204 -3.45 -22.14 -11.68
CA SER A 204 -2.84 -23.31 -11.05
C SER A 204 -1.32 -23.27 -11.07
N SER A 205 -0.73 -22.41 -11.91
CA SER A 205 0.71 -22.19 -12.04
C SER A 205 1.29 -21.24 -10.97
N LEU A 206 0.59 -21.06 -9.84
CA LEU A 206 1.02 -20.18 -8.76
C LEU A 206 2.40 -20.57 -8.23
N ILE A 207 3.32 -19.61 -8.20
CA ILE A 207 4.61 -19.73 -7.53
C ILE A 207 4.38 -19.35 -6.06
N ALA A 208 4.32 -20.36 -5.19
CA ALA A 208 3.98 -20.14 -3.79
C ALA A 208 5.06 -19.35 -3.01
N ARG A 209 6.33 -19.46 -3.42
CA ARG A 209 7.48 -18.85 -2.73
C ARG A 209 8.53 -18.35 -3.71
N ILE A 210 9.07 -17.16 -3.44
CA ILE A 210 10.16 -16.56 -4.19
C ILE A 210 11.24 -16.11 -3.22
N THR A 211 12.49 -16.62 -3.45
CA THR A 211 13.72 -16.19 -2.79
C THR A 211 14.60 -15.41 -3.76
N PRO A 212 15.68 -14.75 -3.33
CA PRO A 212 16.62 -14.07 -4.23
C PRO A 212 17.19 -14.99 -5.32
N GLU A 213 17.49 -16.25 -4.95
CA GLU A 213 18.03 -17.24 -5.89
C GLU A 213 16.97 -17.61 -6.94
N SER A 214 15.76 -18.01 -6.49
CA SER A 214 14.68 -18.38 -7.42
C SER A 214 14.23 -17.19 -8.28
N TYR A 215 14.27 -15.97 -7.74
CA TYR A 215 13.95 -14.77 -8.50
C TYR A 215 14.92 -14.52 -9.66
N THR A 216 16.21 -14.74 -9.41
CA THR A 216 17.23 -14.63 -10.48
C THR A 216 16.95 -15.60 -11.63
N GLN A 217 16.57 -16.84 -11.31
CA GLN A 217 16.20 -17.84 -12.31
C GLN A 217 14.90 -17.49 -13.02
N LEU A 218 13.87 -17.09 -12.29
CA LEU A 218 12.56 -16.69 -12.85
C LEU A 218 12.66 -15.51 -13.83
N LYS A 219 13.61 -14.58 -13.60
CA LYS A 219 13.93 -13.50 -14.55
C LYS A 219 14.66 -14.03 -15.78
N ALA A 220 15.64 -14.89 -15.60
CA ALA A 220 16.41 -15.47 -16.70
C ALA A 220 15.53 -16.31 -17.63
N ASP A 221 14.56 -17.03 -17.08
CA ASP A 221 13.60 -17.85 -17.82
C ASP A 221 12.45 -17.04 -18.44
N GLY A 222 12.41 -15.71 -18.21
CA GLY A 222 11.37 -14.83 -18.71
C GLY A 222 9.98 -15.00 -18.06
N ILE A 223 9.88 -15.83 -17.02
CA ILE A 223 8.65 -16.07 -16.24
C ILE A 223 8.24 -14.78 -15.52
N VAL A 224 9.18 -14.15 -14.83
CA VAL A 224 8.96 -12.83 -14.26
C VAL A 224 9.46 -11.77 -15.22
N SER A 225 8.53 -10.99 -15.76
CA SER A 225 8.81 -9.97 -16.78
C SER A 225 7.96 -8.71 -16.61
N GLY A 226 8.27 -7.66 -17.36
CA GLY A 226 7.49 -6.43 -17.43
C GLY A 226 7.22 -5.81 -16.06
N GLY A 227 5.96 -5.44 -15.82
CA GLY A 227 5.53 -4.76 -14.60
C GLY A 227 5.62 -5.59 -13.31
N MET A 228 5.89 -6.91 -13.39
CA MET A 228 6.08 -7.73 -12.19
C MET A 228 7.50 -7.56 -11.59
N ILE A 229 8.50 -7.31 -12.43
CA ILE A 229 9.88 -7.08 -11.98
C ILE A 229 9.95 -5.98 -10.91
N PRO A 230 9.49 -4.73 -11.16
CA PRO A 230 9.59 -3.69 -10.14
C PRO A 230 8.79 -3.98 -8.86
N LYS A 231 7.74 -4.80 -8.94
CA LYS A 231 6.97 -5.21 -7.74
C LYS A 231 7.78 -6.14 -6.85
N ILE A 232 8.46 -7.13 -7.45
CA ILE A 232 9.29 -8.08 -6.70
C ILE A 232 10.57 -7.39 -6.21
N ASP A 233 11.18 -6.51 -7.02
CA ASP A 233 12.33 -5.71 -6.60
C ASP A 233 11.98 -4.85 -5.37
N ASN A 234 10.82 -4.18 -5.37
CA ASN A 234 10.34 -3.41 -4.23
C ASN A 234 10.04 -4.30 -3.00
N ALA A 235 9.60 -5.54 -3.23
CA ALA A 235 9.39 -6.49 -2.14
C ALA A 235 10.73 -6.88 -1.48
N PHE A 236 11.74 -7.21 -2.26
CA PHE A 236 13.09 -7.49 -1.74
C PHE A 236 13.70 -6.27 -1.05
N ALA A 237 13.55 -5.07 -1.62
CA ALA A 237 13.99 -3.83 -0.96
C ALA A 237 13.32 -3.65 0.42
N ALA A 238 12.04 -3.95 0.56
CA ALA A 238 11.38 -3.90 1.86
C ALA A 238 11.96 -4.93 2.85
N ILE A 239 12.28 -6.14 2.38
CA ILE A 239 12.90 -7.21 3.20
C ILE A 239 14.31 -6.81 3.64
N GLU A 240 15.13 -6.24 2.76
CA GLU A 240 16.45 -5.70 3.09
C GLU A 240 16.39 -4.64 4.20
N HIS A 241 15.30 -3.87 4.25
CA HIS A 241 15.03 -2.87 5.29
C HIS A 241 14.35 -3.46 6.54
N GLY A 242 14.20 -4.78 6.63
CA GLY A 242 13.82 -5.49 7.84
C GLY A 242 12.38 -5.98 7.90
N VAL A 243 11.59 -5.81 6.85
CA VAL A 243 10.31 -6.51 6.72
C VAL A 243 10.58 -8.01 6.64
N GLN A 244 9.83 -8.82 7.39
CA GLN A 244 10.07 -10.27 7.48
C GLN A 244 9.78 -10.99 6.15
N SER A 245 8.66 -10.64 5.54
CA SER A 245 8.23 -11.20 4.27
C SER A 245 7.26 -10.26 3.56
N VAL A 246 7.17 -10.40 2.24
CA VAL A 246 6.16 -9.71 1.44
C VAL A 246 5.27 -10.74 0.76
N ARG A 247 3.97 -10.56 0.88
CA ARG A 247 2.96 -11.39 0.21
C ARG A 247 2.36 -10.65 -0.98
N ILE A 248 2.23 -11.34 -2.09
CA ILE A 248 1.46 -10.91 -3.27
C ILE A 248 0.28 -11.86 -3.42
N THR A 249 -0.96 -11.35 -3.34
CA THR A 249 -2.14 -12.19 -3.35
C THR A 249 -3.35 -11.51 -3.97
N HIS A 250 -4.42 -12.27 -4.20
CA HIS A 250 -5.72 -11.73 -4.59
C HIS A 250 -6.48 -11.20 -3.38
N ALA A 251 -7.22 -10.10 -3.55
CA ALA A 251 -7.97 -9.46 -2.47
C ALA A 251 -8.98 -10.39 -1.76
N ASN A 252 -9.46 -11.42 -2.42
CA ASN A 252 -10.38 -12.41 -1.85
C ASN A 252 -9.69 -13.57 -1.14
N ASN A 253 -8.35 -13.57 -1.02
CA ASN A 253 -7.59 -14.62 -0.36
C ASN A 253 -6.34 -14.09 0.31
N LEU A 254 -6.49 -13.39 1.44
CA LEU A 254 -5.39 -12.74 2.15
C LEU A 254 -4.35 -13.71 2.72
N GLN A 255 -4.67 -14.99 2.84
CA GLN A 255 -3.74 -16.01 3.35
C GLN A 255 -3.05 -16.82 2.25
N GLY A 256 -3.52 -16.72 1.00
CA GLY A 256 -2.92 -17.37 -0.16
C GLY A 256 -1.83 -16.54 -0.84
N GLY A 257 -1.58 -16.88 -2.10
CA GLY A 257 -0.68 -16.12 -2.96
C GLY A 257 0.79 -16.52 -2.86
N THR A 258 1.65 -15.63 -3.33
CA THR A 258 3.11 -15.78 -3.35
C THR A 258 3.72 -15.11 -2.13
N ILE A 259 4.58 -15.81 -1.40
CA ILE A 259 5.43 -15.25 -0.35
C ILE A 259 6.81 -14.95 -0.93
N ILE A 260 7.29 -13.74 -0.71
CA ILE A 260 8.65 -13.31 -1.03
C ILE A 260 9.38 -13.14 0.30
N GLU A 261 10.52 -13.79 0.43
CA GLU A 261 11.31 -13.82 1.65
C GLU A 261 12.80 -14.09 1.35
N GLU A 262 13.65 -13.88 2.34
CA GLU A 262 15.11 -13.99 2.15
C GLU A 262 15.60 -15.43 2.00
N ARG A 263 14.89 -16.43 2.57
CA ARG A 263 15.26 -17.85 2.56
C ARG A 263 14.06 -18.75 2.42
#